data_048d8fcaeb48d26b9932bd5ef53c5dd0
#
_entry.id   048d8fcaeb48d26b9932bd5ef53c5dd0
#
_cell.length_a   1.000
_cell.length_b   1.000
_cell.length_c   1.000
_cell.angle_alpha   90.00
_cell.angle_beta   90.00
_cell.angle_gamma   90.00
#
_symmetry.space_group_name_H-M   'P 1'
#
loop_
_entity.id
_entity.type
_entity.pdbx_description
1 polymer ?
#
loop_
_entity_poly.entity_id
_entity_poly.type
_entity_poly.pdbx_seq_one_letter_code
_entity_poly.pdbx_strand_id
1 'polypeptide(L)'
;MKKTPFVTKQQVEEIVKKFPTPFHLYDEAGIRANAQAVKDAFAWNPGFREYFAVKATPNPYLLKILKDYDMGCDCSSYTELMLAKSCGFDGEHIMFSSNDTPAEEFAYADKLGAIINLDDFTHIDFLEETIGHIPETISCRYNPGGVFTLSNGIMDNPGDSKYGMTKEQLFEAFKILKSKGAKYFGVHAFLASNTVTNEYYPQLAKELFELVVELKNETGCDIKFVNLSGGVGVAYKPDQIPNDISVIGAGVHKVYDEVLVPAGMGDVAIYTEMGRFMMAPYGCLVTKAIHEKHIYKEYIGVDACAANLMRPAVYGSYHHITVLGKEDAPCDHTYDVVGSLCENCDKFAIDRQLPKIDMGDYLVIHDTGAHGFSMGYNYNGRLRSAEILLESNGEAKLIRRAETPADYFATFDCFDDIKITE
;
A
#
# COMPACT_ATOMS: atom_id res chain seq x y z
N MET A 1 -21.02 -4.51 9.06
CA MET A 1 -21.06 -5.87 8.43
C MET A 1 -20.18 -6.80 9.27
N LYS A 2 -20.61 -8.06 9.55
CA LYS A 2 -19.75 -9.01 10.29
C LYS A 2 -18.50 -9.28 9.45
N LYS A 3 -17.31 -9.09 10.04
CA LYS A 3 -16.04 -9.47 9.37
C LYS A 3 -15.83 -10.96 9.54
N THR A 4 -15.70 -11.67 8.44
CA THR A 4 -15.47 -13.12 8.39
C THR A 4 -14.07 -13.39 7.87
N PRO A 5 -13.25 -14.22 8.54
CA PRO A 5 -11.97 -14.62 8.01
C PRO A 5 -12.14 -15.40 6.69
N PHE A 6 -11.23 -15.22 5.75
CA PHE A 6 -11.17 -16.02 4.53
C PHE A 6 -10.58 -17.42 4.77
N VAL A 7 -10.16 -17.72 5.98
CA VAL A 7 -9.57 -18.99 6.40
C VAL A 7 -10.33 -19.56 7.59
N THR A 8 -10.51 -20.87 7.60
CA THR A 8 -11.17 -21.60 8.69
C THR A 8 -10.18 -22.06 9.75
N LYS A 9 -10.65 -22.39 10.96
CA LYS A 9 -9.83 -22.99 12.02
C LYS A 9 -9.09 -24.24 11.54
N GLN A 10 -9.79 -25.14 10.84
CA GLN A 10 -9.18 -26.39 10.33
C GLN A 10 -8.04 -26.11 9.33
N GLN A 11 -8.23 -25.13 8.43
CA GLN A 11 -7.16 -24.74 7.50
C GLN A 11 -5.95 -24.16 8.23
N VAL A 12 -6.17 -23.31 9.24
CA VAL A 12 -5.07 -22.78 10.06
C VAL A 12 -4.34 -23.89 10.80
N GLU A 13 -5.06 -24.86 11.39
CA GLU A 13 -4.46 -26.01 12.06
C GLU A 13 -3.59 -26.86 11.11
N GLU A 14 -3.98 -27.01 9.84
CA GLU A 14 -3.16 -27.69 8.84
C GLU A 14 -1.94 -26.84 8.41
N ILE A 15 -2.10 -25.53 8.26
CA ILE A 15 -1.00 -24.62 7.92
C ILE A 15 0.05 -24.63 9.03
N VAL A 16 -0.38 -24.56 10.29
CA VAL A 16 0.52 -24.49 11.46
C VAL A 16 1.37 -25.75 11.62
N LYS A 17 0.93 -26.91 11.12
CA LYS A 17 1.78 -28.11 11.10
C LYS A 17 3.05 -27.94 10.27
N LYS A 18 3.04 -27.05 9.27
CA LYS A 18 4.17 -26.77 8.38
C LYS A 18 4.87 -25.45 8.72
N PHE A 19 4.09 -24.45 9.13
CA PHE A 19 4.55 -23.08 9.34
C PHE A 19 4.02 -22.57 10.68
N PRO A 20 4.86 -22.51 11.72
CA PRO A 20 4.42 -22.08 13.05
C PRO A 20 3.93 -20.61 13.05
N THR A 21 2.99 -20.29 13.94
CA THR A 21 2.58 -18.91 14.22
C THR A 21 3.72 -18.11 14.88
N PRO A 22 3.73 -16.75 14.77
CA PRO A 22 2.83 -15.97 13.94
C PRO A 22 3.24 -15.99 12.46
N PHE A 23 2.28 -15.77 11.56
CA PHE A 23 2.53 -15.55 10.13
C PHE A 23 1.50 -14.65 9.49
N HIS A 24 1.89 -13.94 8.43
CA HIS A 24 0.94 -13.28 7.55
C HIS A 24 0.40 -14.28 6.52
N LEU A 25 -0.91 -14.30 6.35
CA LEU A 25 -1.60 -15.15 5.38
C LEU A 25 -2.31 -14.27 4.36
N TYR A 26 -2.15 -14.58 3.07
CA TYR A 26 -2.78 -13.87 1.95
C TYR A 26 -3.73 -14.78 1.19
N ASP A 27 -4.87 -14.23 0.75
CA ASP A 27 -5.91 -14.90 -0.03
C ASP A 27 -5.72 -14.63 -1.53
N GLU A 28 -5.17 -15.60 -2.26
CA GLU A 28 -4.97 -15.45 -3.71
C GLU A 28 -6.30 -15.21 -4.46
N ALA A 29 -7.34 -15.94 -4.10
CA ALA A 29 -8.63 -15.83 -4.78
C ALA A 29 -9.23 -14.43 -4.61
N GLY A 30 -9.17 -13.89 -3.38
CA GLY A 30 -9.62 -12.54 -3.08
C GLY A 30 -8.80 -11.46 -3.80
N ILE A 31 -7.46 -11.60 -3.84
CA ILE A 31 -6.57 -10.68 -4.58
C ILE A 31 -6.91 -10.67 -6.07
N ARG A 32 -7.07 -11.84 -6.69
CA ARG A 32 -7.42 -11.97 -8.11
C ARG A 32 -8.79 -11.38 -8.43
N ALA A 33 -9.78 -11.64 -7.60
CA ALA A 33 -11.13 -11.08 -7.76
C ALA A 33 -11.11 -9.55 -7.67
N ASN A 34 -10.36 -8.98 -6.72
CA ASN A 34 -10.25 -7.54 -6.57
C ASN A 34 -9.49 -6.88 -7.74
N ALA A 35 -8.41 -7.51 -8.20
CA ALA A 35 -7.67 -7.04 -9.37
C ALA A 35 -8.58 -6.98 -10.62
N GLN A 36 -9.40 -8.01 -10.83
CA GLN A 36 -10.38 -8.00 -11.92
C GLN A 36 -11.43 -6.90 -11.73
N ALA A 37 -11.96 -6.73 -10.53
CA ALA A 37 -12.95 -5.69 -10.24
C ALA A 37 -12.43 -4.28 -10.50
N VAL A 38 -11.17 -4.00 -10.18
CA VAL A 38 -10.52 -2.72 -10.49
C VAL A 38 -10.40 -2.52 -12.00
N LYS A 39 -9.96 -3.52 -12.75
CA LYS A 39 -9.91 -3.45 -14.23
C LYS A 39 -11.28 -3.16 -14.83
N ASP A 40 -12.30 -3.87 -14.37
CA ASP A 40 -13.68 -3.74 -14.88
C ASP A 40 -14.24 -2.35 -14.58
N ALA A 41 -13.97 -1.80 -13.40
CA ALA A 41 -14.44 -0.48 -12.99
C ALA A 41 -13.90 0.67 -13.84
N PHE A 42 -12.71 0.50 -14.42
CA PHE A 42 -12.05 1.51 -15.26
C PHE A 42 -11.94 1.09 -16.73
N ALA A 43 -12.60 0.01 -17.16
CA ALA A 43 -12.56 -0.50 -18.53
C ALA A 43 -13.06 0.50 -19.59
N TRP A 44 -13.79 1.54 -19.18
CA TRP A 44 -14.23 2.65 -20.02
C TRP A 44 -13.07 3.53 -20.53
N ASN A 45 -11.91 3.53 -19.84
CA ASN A 45 -10.70 4.24 -20.26
C ASN A 45 -9.68 3.23 -20.83
N PRO A 46 -9.45 3.20 -22.15
CA PRO A 46 -8.55 2.20 -22.77
C PRO A 46 -7.10 2.30 -22.32
N GLY A 47 -6.69 3.48 -21.81
CA GLY A 47 -5.35 3.73 -21.28
C GLY A 47 -5.21 3.44 -19.79
N PHE A 48 -6.27 3.02 -19.11
CA PHE A 48 -6.23 2.79 -17.67
C PHE A 48 -5.16 1.79 -17.27
N ARG A 49 -4.41 2.14 -16.20
CA ARG A 49 -3.50 1.22 -15.54
C ARG A 49 -3.45 1.45 -14.03
N GLU A 50 -3.62 0.38 -13.28
CA GLU A 50 -3.28 0.35 -11.86
C GLU A 50 -1.78 0.05 -11.71
N TYR A 51 -1.06 0.90 -11.00
CA TYR A 51 0.31 0.68 -10.55
C TYR A 51 0.28 0.34 -9.07
N PHE A 52 0.39 -0.93 -8.74
CA PHE A 52 0.36 -1.33 -7.33
C PHE A 52 1.49 -0.68 -6.54
N ALA A 53 1.16 0.03 -5.46
CA ALA A 53 2.14 0.64 -4.57
C ALA A 53 2.95 -0.45 -3.83
N VAL A 54 4.18 -0.72 -4.29
CA VAL A 54 5.02 -1.83 -3.81
C VAL A 54 5.26 -1.75 -2.31
N LYS A 55 5.41 -0.55 -1.76
CA LYS A 55 5.56 -0.30 -0.30
C LYS A 55 4.45 -0.91 0.56
N ALA A 56 3.28 -1.10 -0.01
CA ALA A 56 2.16 -1.70 0.73
C ALA A 56 2.41 -3.18 1.05
N THR A 57 2.97 -3.94 0.09
CA THR A 57 3.24 -5.37 0.26
C THR A 57 4.33 -5.83 -0.71
N PRO A 58 5.62 -5.61 -0.38
CA PRO A 58 6.76 -5.90 -1.26
C PRO A 58 7.08 -7.40 -1.29
N ASN A 59 6.23 -8.19 -1.95
CA ASN A 59 6.39 -9.62 -2.09
C ASN A 59 6.30 -10.06 -3.56
N PRO A 60 7.33 -10.74 -4.11
CA PRO A 60 7.40 -11.08 -5.54
C PRO A 60 6.26 -11.99 -5.99
N TYR A 61 5.74 -12.87 -5.15
CA TYR A 61 4.62 -13.74 -5.51
C TYR A 61 3.33 -12.95 -5.69
N LEU A 62 3.08 -11.96 -4.82
CA LEU A 62 1.89 -11.12 -4.89
C LEU A 62 1.97 -10.15 -6.08
N LEU A 63 3.14 -9.57 -6.33
CA LEU A 63 3.36 -8.72 -7.51
C LEU A 63 3.11 -9.48 -8.82
N LYS A 64 3.53 -10.75 -8.90
CA LYS A 64 3.28 -11.59 -10.07
C LYS A 64 1.79 -11.89 -10.29
N ILE A 65 0.99 -12.03 -9.21
CA ILE A 65 -0.46 -12.17 -9.34
C ILE A 65 -1.06 -10.93 -10.00
N LEU A 66 -0.65 -9.73 -9.57
CA LEU A 66 -1.16 -8.47 -10.14
C LEU A 66 -0.71 -8.28 -11.59
N LYS A 67 0.49 -8.74 -11.94
CA LYS A 67 1.00 -8.73 -13.31
C LYS A 67 0.11 -9.53 -14.27
N ASP A 68 -0.51 -10.62 -13.84
CA ASP A 68 -1.45 -11.40 -14.65
C ASP A 68 -2.67 -10.56 -15.12
N TYR A 69 -2.93 -9.42 -14.46
CA TYR A 69 -3.99 -8.47 -14.78
C TYR A 69 -3.49 -7.22 -15.52
N ASP A 70 -2.26 -7.23 -16.03
CA ASP A 70 -1.62 -6.10 -16.71
C ASP A 70 -1.45 -4.86 -15.83
N MET A 71 -1.35 -5.06 -14.53
CA MET A 71 -1.04 -4.00 -13.57
C MET A 71 0.47 -3.72 -13.54
N GLY A 72 0.84 -2.47 -13.26
CA GLY A 72 2.22 -2.06 -13.05
C GLY A 72 2.61 -2.05 -11.59
N CYS A 73 3.81 -1.52 -11.32
CA CYS A 73 4.35 -1.27 -9.99
C CYS A 73 4.62 0.23 -9.81
N ASP A 74 4.10 0.82 -8.72
CA ASP A 74 4.58 2.10 -8.19
C ASP A 74 5.71 1.81 -7.20
N CYS A 75 6.92 2.24 -7.54
CA CYS A 75 8.15 2.07 -6.76
C CYS A 75 8.60 3.41 -6.17
N SER A 76 9.07 3.39 -4.92
CA SER A 76 9.55 4.58 -4.23
C SER A 76 10.97 4.45 -3.66
N SER A 77 11.72 3.43 -4.09
CA SER A 77 13.12 3.23 -3.70
C SER A 77 13.87 2.32 -4.67
N TYR A 78 15.20 2.32 -4.57
CA TYR A 78 16.07 1.45 -5.35
C TYR A 78 15.71 -0.04 -5.22
N THR A 79 15.45 -0.48 -4.00
CA THR A 79 15.13 -1.90 -3.73
C THR A 79 13.75 -2.30 -4.25
N GLU A 80 12.78 -1.39 -4.27
CA GLU A 80 11.48 -1.64 -4.89
C GLU A 80 11.60 -1.74 -6.43
N LEU A 81 12.43 -0.89 -7.06
CA LEU A 81 12.76 -1.01 -8.48
C LEU A 81 13.42 -2.36 -8.81
N MET A 82 14.38 -2.82 -7.97
CA MET A 82 15.00 -4.14 -8.12
C MET A 82 13.96 -5.27 -8.00
N LEU A 83 13.04 -5.16 -7.06
CA LEU A 83 11.98 -6.14 -6.86
C LEU A 83 11.04 -6.20 -8.06
N ALA A 84 10.57 -5.04 -8.54
CA ALA A 84 9.74 -4.95 -9.73
C ALA A 84 10.43 -5.57 -10.95
N LYS A 85 11.70 -5.23 -11.20
CA LYS A 85 12.53 -5.84 -12.25
C LYS A 85 12.63 -7.35 -12.12
N SER A 86 12.86 -7.85 -10.90
CA SER A 86 12.96 -9.29 -10.63
C SER A 86 11.64 -10.03 -10.87
N CYS A 87 10.51 -9.33 -10.79
CA CYS A 87 9.18 -9.86 -11.13
C CYS A 87 8.87 -9.75 -12.64
N GLY A 88 9.78 -9.16 -13.42
CA GLY A 88 9.67 -9.00 -14.87
C GLY A 88 8.84 -7.79 -15.27
N PHE A 89 8.73 -6.77 -14.42
CA PHE A 89 8.23 -5.45 -14.82
C PHE A 89 9.37 -4.63 -15.43
N ASP A 90 9.05 -3.83 -16.43
CA ASP A 90 9.97 -2.91 -17.09
C ASP A 90 9.19 -1.81 -17.83
N GLY A 91 9.92 -0.77 -18.25
CA GLY A 91 9.36 0.32 -19.05
C GLY A 91 8.18 0.99 -18.36
N GLU A 92 7.15 1.24 -19.15
CA GLU A 92 5.92 1.91 -18.70
C GLU A 92 5.09 1.12 -17.68
N HIS A 93 5.47 -0.13 -17.34
CA HIS A 93 4.85 -0.87 -16.24
C HIS A 93 5.45 -0.53 -14.88
N ILE A 94 6.42 0.38 -14.83
CA ILE A 94 6.98 0.90 -13.59
C ILE A 94 6.72 2.40 -13.55
N MET A 95 5.98 2.85 -12.53
CA MET A 95 5.94 4.24 -12.08
C MET A 95 6.98 4.38 -10.97
N PHE A 96 7.82 5.41 -11.04
CA PHE A 96 8.78 5.71 -9.99
C PHE A 96 8.41 7.04 -9.33
N SER A 97 7.79 6.94 -8.15
CA SER A 97 7.34 8.07 -7.33
C SER A 97 8.08 8.05 -6.00
N SER A 98 9.16 8.82 -5.91
CA SER A 98 10.01 8.93 -4.73
C SER A 98 10.08 10.38 -4.25
N ASN A 99 10.48 10.58 -3.00
CA ASN A 99 10.66 11.90 -2.39
C ASN A 99 12.11 12.03 -1.93
N ASP A 100 12.68 13.23 -2.01
CA ASP A 100 14.10 13.47 -1.67
C ASP A 100 15.02 12.42 -2.35
N THR A 101 14.80 12.19 -3.64
CA THR A 101 15.29 11.03 -4.39
C THR A 101 16.82 11.07 -4.58
N PRO A 102 17.55 10.02 -4.15
CA PRO A 102 18.98 9.88 -4.44
C PRO A 102 19.29 9.71 -5.94
N ALA A 103 20.48 10.13 -6.35
CA ALA A 103 20.90 10.08 -7.76
C ALA A 103 20.87 8.65 -8.34
N GLU A 104 21.33 7.66 -7.58
CA GLU A 104 21.32 6.25 -8.01
C GLU A 104 19.92 5.69 -8.27
N GLU A 105 18.90 6.20 -7.59
CA GLU A 105 17.52 5.79 -7.80
C GLU A 105 16.95 6.33 -9.11
N PHE A 106 17.20 7.61 -9.42
CA PHE A 106 16.87 8.19 -10.72
C PHE A 106 17.59 7.48 -11.87
N ALA A 107 18.89 7.23 -11.71
CA ALA A 107 19.69 6.53 -12.73
C ALA A 107 19.17 5.10 -12.98
N TYR A 108 18.73 4.41 -11.92
CA TYR A 108 18.23 3.06 -12.06
C TYR A 108 16.80 3.04 -12.64
N ALA A 109 15.94 3.98 -12.25
CA ALA A 109 14.59 4.13 -12.82
C ALA A 109 14.67 4.42 -14.33
N ASP A 110 15.52 5.34 -14.75
CA ASP A 110 15.77 5.65 -16.16
C ASP A 110 16.29 4.43 -16.94
N LYS A 111 17.27 3.72 -16.39
CA LYS A 111 17.81 2.48 -16.97
C LYS A 111 16.73 1.40 -17.19
N LEU A 112 15.70 1.36 -16.34
CA LEU A 112 14.56 0.44 -16.49
C LEU A 112 13.53 0.96 -17.48
N GLY A 113 13.64 2.20 -17.94
CA GLY A 113 12.62 2.87 -18.76
C GLY A 113 11.35 3.21 -17.99
N ALA A 114 11.44 3.31 -16.66
CA ALA A 114 10.30 3.64 -15.81
C ALA A 114 9.78 5.05 -16.06
N ILE A 115 8.49 5.27 -15.85
CA ILE A 115 7.93 6.63 -15.83
C ILE A 115 8.35 7.29 -14.51
N ILE A 116 9.16 8.33 -14.61
CA ILE A 116 9.63 9.09 -13.44
C ILE A 116 8.61 10.19 -13.11
N ASN A 117 8.18 10.22 -11.85
CA ASN A 117 7.31 11.24 -11.29
C ASN A 117 8.13 12.15 -10.37
N LEU A 118 8.34 13.40 -10.78
CA LEU A 118 9.09 14.38 -10.00
C LEU A 118 8.25 14.94 -8.87
N ASP A 119 8.73 14.80 -7.65
CA ASP A 119 8.05 15.30 -6.45
C ASP A 119 8.25 16.80 -6.24
N ASP A 120 9.40 17.33 -6.64
CA ASP A 120 9.77 18.74 -6.42
C ASP A 120 10.37 19.40 -7.67
N PHE A 121 10.22 20.72 -7.75
CA PHE A 121 10.72 21.55 -8.84
C PHE A 121 12.24 21.44 -9.01
N THR A 122 12.98 21.36 -7.92
CA THR A 122 14.45 21.25 -7.93
C THR A 122 14.95 19.92 -8.47
N HIS A 123 14.09 18.90 -8.50
CA HIS A 123 14.42 17.59 -9.07
C HIS A 123 14.65 17.63 -10.59
N ILE A 124 14.20 18.68 -11.31
CA ILE A 124 14.37 18.77 -12.76
C ILE A 124 15.86 18.85 -13.14
N ASP A 125 16.58 19.80 -12.56
CA ASP A 125 17.99 19.96 -12.85
C ASP A 125 18.81 18.81 -12.27
N PHE A 126 18.45 18.33 -11.06
CA PHE A 126 19.11 17.18 -10.44
C PHE A 126 18.96 15.89 -11.26
N LEU A 127 17.79 15.65 -11.86
CA LEU A 127 17.56 14.51 -12.75
C LEU A 127 18.44 14.64 -14.01
N GLU A 128 18.41 15.81 -14.69
CA GLU A 128 19.21 16.04 -15.89
C GLU A 128 20.71 15.90 -15.61
N GLU A 129 21.21 16.46 -14.51
CA GLU A 129 22.62 16.30 -14.09
C GLU A 129 22.97 14.83 -13.81
N THR A 130 22.02 14.07 -13.26
CA THR A 130 22.24 12.66 -12.89
C THR A 130 22.30 11.73 -14.09
N ILE A 131 21.33 11.85 -15.03
CA ILE A 131 21.19 10.91 -16.15
C ILE A 131 21.61 11.48 -17.51
N GLY A 132 21.89 12.79 -17.57
CA GLY A 132 22.37 13.46 -18.78
C GLY A 132 21.29 13.87 -19.78
N HIS A 133 20.04 13.67 -19.47
CA HIS A 133 18.88 14.05 -20.32
C HIS A 133 17.60 14.14 -19.49
N ILE A 134 16.51 14.61 -20.10
CA ILE A 134 15.17 14.48 -19.55
C ILE A 134 14.44 13.39 -20.35
N PRO A 135 13.77 12.41 -19.68
CA PRO A 135 12.98 11.37 -20.36
C PRO A 135 11.88 11.95 -21.24
N GLU A 136 11.57 11.29 -22.36
CA GLU A 136 10.50 11.71 -23.26
C GLU A 136 9.13 11.72 -22.57
N THR A 137 8.88 10.77 -21.68
CA THR A 137 7.66 10.69 -20.84
C THR A 137 8.05 11.00 -19.40
N ILE A 138 7.43 12.02 -18.82
CA ILE A 138 7.72 12.45 -17.45
C ILE A 138 6.44 12.89 -16.74
N SER A 139 6.38 12.71 -15.45
CA SER A 139 5.28 13.13 -14.59
C SER A 139 5.77 14.09 -13.51
N CYS A 140 4.88 14.97 -13.05
CA CYS A 140 5.13 15.82 -11.90
C CYS A 140 3.99 15.68 -10.87
N ARG A 141 4.36 15.71 -9.59
CA ARG A 141 3.42 15.68 -8.49
C ARG A 141 2.93 17.07 -8.16
N TYR A 142 1.62 17.23 -8.22
CA TYR A 142 0.92 18.44 -7.84
C TYR A 142 0.54 18.46 -6.36
N ASN A 143 0.69 19.60 -5.72
CA ASN A 143 0.20 19.90 -4.38
C ASN A 143 -0.72 21.12 -4.44
N PRO A 144 -2.05 20.97 -4.20
CA PRO A 144 -2.98 22.09 -4.25
C PRO A 144 -2.82 23.06 -3.08
N GLY A 145 -2.06 22.70 -2.05
CA GLY A 145 -2.00 23.47 -0.80
C GLY A 145 -3.31 23.40 0.00
N GLY A 146 -3.38 24.19 1.07
CA GLY A 146 -4.59 24.32 1.89
C GLY A 146 -5.04 23.03 2.58
N VAL A 147 -6.34 22.85 2.70
CA VAL A 147 -6.99 21.72 3.39
C VAL A 147 -7.83 20.92 2.40
N PHE A 148 -7.58 19.62 2.33
CA PHE A 148 -8.42 18.72 1.54
C PHE A 148 -9.64 18.26 2.37
N THR A 149 -10.85 18.52 1.85
CA THR A 149 -12.10 18.34 2.61
C THR A 149 -12.41 16.90 3.00
N LEU A 150 -11.89 15.90 2.26
CA LEU A 150 -12.06 14.48 2.56
C LEU A 150 -10.86 13.89 3.35
N SER A 151 -9.98 14.73 3.90
CA SER A 151 -8.90 14.30 4.79
C SER A 151 -9.47 13.66 6.06
N ASN A 152 -8.83 12.59 6.53
CA ASN A 152 -9.21 11.86 7.74
C ASN A 152 -8.12 11.91 8.84
N GLY A 153 -7.11 12.77 8.68
CA GLY A 153 -6.03 12.96 9.63
C GLY A 153 -4.94 11.87 9.63
N ILE A 154 -4.99 10.91 8.67
CA ILE A 154 -3.91 9.92 8.50
C ILE A 154 -2.70 10.55 7.81
N MET A 155 -2.95 11.52 6.93
CA MET A 155 -1.93 12.37 6.32
C MET A 155 -2.18 13.82 6.73
N ASP A 156 -1.11 14.61 6.74
CA ASP A 156 -1.20 16.06 6.86
C ASP A 156 -2.02 16.65 5.70
N ASN A 157 -2.62 17.81 5.93
CA ASN A 157 -3.26 18.56 4.84
C ASN A 157 -2.23 18.91 3.77
N PRO A 158 -2.64 19.09 2.49
CA PRO A 158 -1.71 19.42 1.42
C PRO A 158 -0.82 20.63 1.74
N GLY A 159 -1.34 21.66 2.43
CA GLY A 159 -0.57 22.83 2.82
C GLY A 159 0.53 22.60 3.85
N ASP A 160 0.45 21.50 4.62
CA ASP A 160 1.42 21.10 5.65
C ASP A 160 2.27 19.91 5.21
N SER A 161 1.95 19.29 4.07
CA SER A 161 2.65 18.10 3.60
C SER A 161 3.93 18.45 2.85
N LYS A 162 4.95 17.57 2.94
CA LYS A 162 6.25 17.76 2.29
C LYS A 162 6.26 17.46 0.78
N TYR A 163 5.13 17.15 0.18
CA TYR A 163 5.03 16.55 -1.15
C TYR A 163 4.52 17.51 -2.20
N GLY A 164 5.12 17.44 -3.39
CA GLY A 164 4.59 17.99 -4.61
C GLY A 164 4.86 19.48 -4.84
N MET A 165 4.62 19.91 -6.05
CA MET A 165 4.81 21.29 -6.55
C MET A 165 3.55 22.09 -6.40
N THR A 166 3.66 23.41 -6.10
CA THR A 166 2.53 24.34 -6.22
C THR A 166 2.07 24.43 -7.67
N LYS A 167 0.90 25.04 -7.89
CA LYS A 167 0.37 25.26 -9.24
C LYS A 167 1.36 26.03 -10.12
N GLU A 168 1.91 27.11 -9.61
CA GLU A 168 2.88 27.95 -10.34
C GLU A 168 4.16 27.18 -10.68
N GLN A 169 4.69 26.42 -9.72
CA GLN A 169 5.86 25.56 -9.95
C GLN A 169 5.57 24.48 -10.99
N LEU A 170 4.41 23.83 -10.94
CA LEU A 170 4.01 22.81 -11.89
C LEU A 170 3.96 23.35 -13.32
N PHE A 171 3.35 24.52 -13.53
CA PHE A 171 3.25 25.15 -14.84
C PHE A 171 4.62 25.54 -15.40
N GLU A 172 5.50 26.05 -14.56
CA GLU A 172 6.87 26.40 -14.95
C GLU A 172 7.70 25.11 -15.21
N ALA A 173 7.55 24.08 -14.37
CA ALA A 173 8.20 22.78 -14.55
C ALA A 173 7.88 22.19 -15.94
N PHE A 174 6.63 22.22 -16.36
CA PHE A 174 6.22 21.70 -17.66
C PHE A 174 6.83 22.45 -18.82
N LYS A 175 6.94 23.80 -18.73
CA LYS A 175 7.62 24.62 -19.76
C LYS A 175 9.12 24.27 -19.84
N ILE A 176 9.77 24.14 -18.70
CA ILE A 176 11.21 23.78 -18.62
C ILE A 176 11.43 22.36 -19.15
N LEU A 177 10.69 21.37 -18.67
CA LEU A 177 10.81 19.97 -19.10
C LEU A 177 10.60 19.83 -20.62
N LYS A 178 9.59 20.54 -21.17
CA LYS A 178 9.35 20.59 -22.62
C LYS A 178 10.55 21.16 -23.36
N SER A 179 11.15 22.26 -22.87
CA SER A 179 12.32 22.89 -23.47
C SER A 179 13.57 21.99 -23.42
N LYS A 180 13.64 21.11 -22.41
CA LYS A 180 14.73 20.11 -22.22
C LYS A 180 14.46 18.79 -22.97
N GLY A 181 13.37 18.64 -23.73
CA GLY A 181 13.12 17.53 -24.64
C GLY A 181 12.00 16.54 -24.23
N ALA A 182 11.32 16.75 -23.12
CA ALA A 182 10.13 15.98 -22.77
C ALA A 182 9.02 16.21 -23.81
N LYS A 183 8.33 15.12 -24.19
CA LYS A 183 7.27 15.14 -25.22
C LYS A 183 5.91 14.82 -24.61
N TYR A 184 5.85 13.88 -23.69
CA TYR A 184 4.65 13.33 -23.08
C TYR A 184 4.65 13.57 -21.60
N PHE A 185 3.53 14.05 -21.07
CA PHE A 185 3.45 14.54 -19.71
C PHE A 185 2.36 13.84 -18.92
N GLY A 186 2.62 13.63 -17.65
CA GLY A 186 1.64 13.19 -16.67
C GLY A 186 1.53 14.15 -15.49
N VAL A 187 0.38 14.17 -14.85
CA VAL A 187 0.16 14.87 -13.58
C VAL A 187 -0.29 13.86 -12.54
N HIS A 188 0.32 13.92 -11.38
CA HIS A 188 0.08 13.06 -10.24
C HIS A 188 -0.32 13.89 -9.02
N ALA A 189 -1.25 13.42 -8.18
CA ALA A 189 -1.48 13.96 -6.86
C ALA A 189 -1.94 12.88 -5.89
N PHE A 190 -1.52 12.99 -4.63
CA PHE A 190 -1.90 12.12 -3.54
C PHE A 190 -2.27 12.96 -2.32
N LEU A 191 -3.57 13.12 -2.05
CA LEU A 191 -4.08 14.09 -1.09
C LEU A 191 -4.62 13.48 0.21
N ALA A 192 -4.90 12.18 0.24
CA ALA A 192 -5.43 11.50 1.41
C ALA A 192 -5.02 10.03 1.45
N SER A 193 -5.12 9.40 2.61
CA SER A 193 -4.86 7.96 2.80
C SER A 193 -5.99 7.32 3.59
N ASN A 194 -6.39 6.12 3.18
CA ASN A 194 -7.50 5.35 3.76
C ASN A 194 -8.82 6.11 3.84
N THR A 195 -9.21 6.76 2.76
CA THR A 195 -10.48 7.46 2.67
C THR A 195 -11.60 6.46 2.38
N VAL A 196 -12.52 6.30 3.34
CA VAL A 196 -13.61 5.33 3.26
C VAL A 196 -14.87 6.05 2.77
N THR A 197 -14.83 6.51 1.51
CA THR A 197 -15.96 7.08 0.78
C THR A 197 -15.73 6.90 -0.72
N ASN A 198 -16.80 6.64 -1.47
CA ASN A 198 -16.75 6.53 -2.93
C ASN A 198 -16.52 7.87 -3.64
N GLU A 199 -16.54 8.99 -2.92
CA GLU A 199 -16.43 10.34 -3.48
C GLU A 199 -14.98 10.81 -3.65
N TYR A 200 -14.01 10.16 -3.01
CA TYR A 200 -12.62 10.60 -2.99
C TYR A 200 -12.01 10.73 -4.39
N TYR A 201 -12.01 9.64 -5.17
CA TYR A 201 -11.46 9.69 -6.52
C TYR A 201 -12.24 10.60 -7.48
N PRO A 202 -13.58 10.59 -7.52
CA PRO A 202 -14.31 11.55 -8.34
C PRO A 202 -13.97 13.01 -8.02
N GLN A 203 -13.82 13.38 -6.74
CA GLN A 203 -13.44 14.73 -6.35
C GLN A 203 -12.00 15.05 -6.76
N LEU A 204 -11.04 14.16 -6.47
CA LEU A 204 -9.65 14.32 -6.89
C LEU A 204 -9.51 14.40 -8.41
N ALA A 205 -10.24 13.54 -9.14
CA ALA A 205 -10.29 13.56 -10.60
C ALA A 205 -10.77 14.91 -11.13
N LYS A 206 -11.81 15.48 -10.53
CA LYS A 206 -12.31 16.81 -10.95
C LYS A 206 -11.22 17.88 -10.82
N GLU A 207 -10.56 17.93 -9.66
CA GLU A 207 -9.50 18.91 -9.41
C GLU A 207 -8.34 18.75 -10.39
N LEU A 208 -7.90 17.51 -10.64
CA LEU A 208 -6.79 17.26 -11.56
C LEU A 208 -7.18 17.44 -13.03
N PHE A 209 -8.38 17.09 -13.44
CA PHE A 209 -8.82 17.24 -14.82
C PHE A 209 -8.97 18.73 -15.19
N GLU A 210 -9.54 19.54 -14.30
CA GLU A 210 -9.60 21.00 -14.48
C GLU A 210 -8.18 21.60 -14.58
N LEU A 211 -7.27 21.17 -13.70
CA LEU A 211 -5.87 21.61 -13.71
C LEU A 211 -5.15 21.25 -15.03
N VAL A 212 -5.27 19.99 -15.52
CA VAL A 212 -4.56 19.59 -16.74
C VAL A 212 -5.12 20.23 -18.01
N VAL A 213 -6.40 20.57 -18.04
CA VAL A 213 -6.99 21.37 -19.13
C VAL A 213 -6.35 22.77 -19.16
N GLU A 214 -6.23 23.42 -18.01
CA GLU A 214 -5.58 24.73 -17.90
C GLU A 214 -4.10 24.65 -18.27
N LEU A 215 -3.39 23.64 -17.73
CA LEU A 215 -1.98 23.36 -17.98
C LEU A 215 -1.69 23.16 -19.47
N LYS A 216 -2.50 22.34 -20.17
CA LYS A 216 -2.41 22.14 -21.61
C LYS A 216 -2.60 23.43 -22.40
N ASN A 217 -3.61 24.22 -22.04
CA ASN A 217 -3.94 25.47 -22.72
C ASN A 217 -2.80 26.50 -22.56
N GLU A 218 -2.16 26.58 -21.38
CA GLU A 218 -1.12 27.56 -21.12
C GLU A 218 0.25 27.13 -21.68
N THR A 219 0.61 25.83 -21.55
CA THR A 219 1.95 25.35 -21.89
C THR A 219 2.02 24.69 -23.26
N GLY A 220 0.89 24.25 -23.81
CA GLY A 220 0.82 23.44 -25.02
C GLY A 220 1.53 22.09 -24.88
N CYS A 221 1.69 21.57 -23.67
CA CYS A 221 2.24 20.24 -23.40
C CYS A 221 1.23 19.15 -23.76
N ASP A 222 1.75 18.03 -24.25
CA ASP A 222 0.93 16.84 -24.58
C ASP A 222 0.72 15.98 -23.34
N ILE A 223 -0.41 16.17 -22.66
CA ILE A 223 -0.78 15.44 -21.46
C ILE A 223 -1.29 14.06 -21.87
N LYS A 224 -0.60 13.01 -21.46
CA LYS A 224 -0.96 11.61 -21.80
C LYS A 224 -1.69 10.88 -20.69
N PHE A 225 -1.45 11.24 -19.45
CA PHE A 225 -2.13 10.60 -18.34
C PHE A 225 -2.32 11.52 -17.15
N VAL A 226 -3.34 11.20 -16.35
CA VAL A 226 -3.56 11.73 -15.02
C VAL A 226 -3.50 10.57 -14.03
N ASN A 227 -2.62 10.68 -13.03
CA ASN A 227 -2.44 9.68 -12.00
C ASN A 227 -3.14 10.13 -10.71
N LEU A 228 -4.22 9.43 -10.37
CA LEU A 228 -5.00 9.66 -9.15
C LEU A 228 -4.33 9.08 -7.90
N SER A 229 -3.15 8.43 -8.08
CA SER A 229 -2.39 7.80 -7.01
C SER A 229 -3.20 6.79 -6.20
N GLY A 230 -2.94 6.70 -4.89
CA GLY A 230 -3.68 5.86 -3.95
C GLY A 230 -4.74 6.63 -3.17
N GLY A 231 -4.96 6.20 -1.92
CA GLY A 231 -5.85 6.89 -1.00
C GLY A 231 -7.19 6.20 -0.76
N VAL A 232 -7.69 5.42 -1.71
CA VAL A 232 -8.91 4.62 -1.52
C VAL A 232 -8.71 3.67 -0.34
N GLY A 233 -9.58 3.83 0.65
CA GLY A 233 -9.49 3.12 1.92
C GLY A 233 -10.25 1.81 1.96
N VAL A 234 -10.07 1.11 3.06
CA VAL A 234 -10.81 -0.11 3.40
C VAL A 234 -11.53 0.06 4.73
N ALA A 235 -12.65 -0.59 4.87
CA ALA A 235 -13.43 -0.61 6.10
C ALA A 235 -12.76 -1.54 7.12
N TYR A 236 -11.97 -0.99 8.03
CA TYR A 236 -11.34 -1.77 9.10
C TYR A 236 -12.32 -2.18 10.20
N LYS A 237 -13.30 -1.31 10.49
CA LYS A 237 -14.30 -1.56 11.55
C LYS A 237 -15.55 -2.21 10.97
N PRO A 238 -16.26 -3.07 11.74
CA PRO A 238 -17.47 -3.73 11.27
C PRO A 238 -18.66 -2.80 10.97
N ASP A 239 -18.68 -1.59 11.53
CA ASP A 239 -19.70 -0.56 11.33
C ASP A 239 -19.43 0.36 10.12
N GLN A 240 -18.25 0.28 9.52
CA GLN A 240 -17.92 1.05 8.32
C GLN A 240 -18.53 0.39 7.08
N ILE A 241 -18.90 1.22 6.11
CA ILE A 241 -19.37 0.78 4.78
C ILE A 241 -18.12 0.70 3.87
N PRO A 242 -17.83 -0.46 3.27
CA PRO A 242 -16.71 -0.58 2.34
C PRO A 242 -16.87 0.31 1.11
N ASN A 243 -15.77 0.78 0.56
CA ASN A 243 -15.75 1.40 -0.76
C ASN A 243 -16.17 0.40 -1.84
N ASP A 244 -16.91 0.89 -2.82
CA ASP A 244 -17.32 0.15 -4.02
C ASP A 244 -16.55 0.70 -5.22
N ILE A 245 -15.61 -0.08 -5.75
CA ILE A 245 -14.76 0.35 -6.85
C ILE A 245 -15.53 0.61 -8.14
N SER A 246 -16.67 -0.07 -8.34
CA SER A 246 -17.54 0.16 -9.51
C SER A 246 -18.21 1.52 -9.45
N VAL A 247 -18.65 1.94 -8.27
CA VAL A 247 -19.21 3.28 -8.03
C VAL A 247 -18.15 4.34 -8.18
N ILE A 248 -16.94 4.09 -7.65
CA ILE A 248 -15.78 5.00 -7.79
C ILE A 248 -15.42 5.16 -9.28
N GLY A 249 -15.26 4.06 -10.02
CA GLY A 249 -14.93 4.10 -11.44
C GLY A 249 -15.98 4.82 -12.29
N ALA A 250 -17.27 4.59 -12.02
CA ALA A 250 -18.37 5.32 -12.67
C ALA A 250 -18.35 6.82 -12.33
N GLY A 251 -18.02 7.17 -11.08
CA GLY A 251 -17.88 8.57 -10.66
C GLY A 251 -16.74 9.29 -11.38
N VAL A 252 -15.58 8.65 -11.51
CA VAL A 252 -14.43 9.19 -12.27
C VAL A 252 -14.78 9.32 -13.76
N HIS A 253 -15.45 8.33 -14.36
CA HIS A 253 -15.90 8.38 -15.75
C HIS A 253 -16.80 9.57 -16.03
N LYS A 254 -17.78 9.80 -15.16
CA LYS A 254 -18.66 10.96 -15.27
C LYS A 254 -17.87 12.27 -15.31
N VAL A 255 -16.92 12.46 -14.39
CA VAL A 255 -16.09 13.67 -14.36
C VAL A 255 -15.20 13.78 -15.61
N TYR A 256 -14.69 12.66 -16.11
CA TYR A 256 -13.91 12.60 -17.35
C TYR A 256 -14.71 13.10 -18.55
N ASP A 257 -15.95 12.65 -18.68
CA ASP A 257 -16.86 13.08 -19.75
C ASP A 257 -17.27 14.56 -19.60
N GLU A 258 -17.37 15.06 -18.39
CA GLU A 258 -17.75 16.44 -18.13
C GLU A 258 -16.59 17.45 -18.34
N VAL A 259 -15.33 17.04 -18.13
CA VAL A 259 -14.18 17.95 -18.12
C VAL A 259 -13.20 17.68 -19.28
N LEU A 260 -12.70 16.47 -19.43
CA LEU A 260 -11.64 16.17 -20.41
C LEU A 260 -12.17 16.03 -21.83
N VAL A 261 -13.29 15.35 -22.02
CA VAL A 261 -13.86 15.13 -23.36
C VAL A 261 -14.20 16.45 -24.06
N PRO A 262 -14.90 17.42 -23.43
CA PRO A 262 -15.18 18.71 -24.08
C PRO A 262 -13.92 19.55 -24.35
N ALA A 263 -12.84 19.33 -23.58
CA ALA A 263 -11.55 20.00 -23.76
C ALA A 263 -10.69 19.35 -24.88
N GLY A 264 -11.21 18.33 -25.58
CA GLY A 264 -10.47 17.58 -26.60
C GLY A 264 -9.33 16.76 -26.04
N MET A 265 -9.51 16.24 -24.81
CA MET A 265 -8.55 15.40 -24.06
C MET A 265 -9.14 14.01 -23.73
N GLY A 266 -10.06 13.53 -24.57
CA GLY A 266 -10.72 12.23 -24.41
C GLY A 266 -9.82 11.01 -24.65
N ASP A 267 -8.54 11.21 -24.90
CA ASP A 267 -7.50 10.17 -25.06
C ASP A 267 -6.54 10.09 -23.86
N VAL A 268 -6.73 10.94 -22.84
CA VAL A 268 -5.89 10.94 -21.64
C VAL A 268 -6.13 9.67 -20.82
N ALA A 269 -5.05 8.95 -20.52
CA ALA A 269 -5.10 7.74 -19.70
C ALA A 269 -5.30 8.09 -18.21
N ILE A 270 -5.99 7.21 -17.49
CA ILE A 270 -6.14 7.31 -16.04
C ILE A 270 -5.24 6.27 -15.37
N TYR A 271 -4.37 6.73 -14.48
CA TYR A 271 -3.53 5.86 -13.66
C TYR A 271 -3.94 5.94 -12.19
N THR A 272 -3.74 4.85 -11.48
CA THR A 272 -3.98 4.74 -10.04
C THR A 272 -2.81 4.00 -9.38
N GLU A 273 -2.56 4.27 -8.08
CA GLU A 273 -1.48 3.66 -7.29
C GLU A 273 -2.03 3.10 -5.97
N MET A 274 -3.05 2.26 -6.07
CA MET A 274 -3.72 1.72 -4.90
C MET A 274 -2.91 0.59 -4.26
N GLY A 275 -2.38 0.80 -3.04
CA GLY A 275 -1.76 -0.26 -2.25
C GLY A 275 -2.74 -0.91 -1.29
N ARG A 276 -3.31 -0.10 -0.40
CA ARG A 276 -4.20 -0.57 0.67
C ARG A 276 -5.46 -1.25 0.14
N PHE A 277 -6.16 -0.61 -0.78
CA PHE A 277 -7.37 -1.14 -1.37
C PHE A 277 -7.13 -2.48 -2.08
N MET A 278 -5.97 -2.62 -2.71
CA MET A 278 -5.60 -3.83 -3.46
C MET A 278 -5.36 -5.04 -2.57
N MET A 279 -4.75 -4.85 -1.38
CA MET A 279 -4.21 -5.97 -0.60
C MET A 279 -4.75 -6.09 0.83
N ALA A 280 -5.09 -4.99 1.52
CA ALA A 280 -5.37 -5.05 2.96
C ALA A 280 -6.46 -6.07 3.34
N PRO A 281 -7.62 -6.12 2.67
CA PRO A 281 -8.69 -7.07 3.04
C PRO A 281 -8.34 -8.54 2.75
N TYR A 282 -7.36 -8.76 1.90
CA TYR A 282 -6.95 -10.08 1.42
C TYR A 282 -5.69 -10.59 2.12
N GLY A 283 -5.39 -10.05 3.29
CA GLY A 283 -4.35 -10.54 4.17
C GLY A 283 -4.73 -10.42 5.64
N CYS A 284 -4.28 -11.37 6.44
CA CYS A 284 -4.45 -11.37 7.88
C CYS A 284 -3.17 -11.80 8.59
N LEU A 285 -3.00 -11.37 9.85
CA LEU A 285 -1.99 -11.92 10.75
C LEU A 285 -2.63 -13.02 11.59
N VAL A 286 -2.10 -14.22 11.47
CA VAL A 286 -2.50 -15.39 12.29
C VAL A 286 -1.56 -15.50 13.45
N THR A 287 -2.11 -15.56 14.66
CA THR A 287 -1.35 -15.63 15.91
C THR A 287 -2.03 -16.55 16.91
N LYS A 288 -1.31 -17.01 17.92
CA LYS A 288 -1.79 -17.95 18.93
C LYS A 288 -1.78 -17.30 20.30
N ALA A 289 -2.83 -17.49 21.09
CA ALA A 289 -2.88 -17.12 22.48
C ALA A 289 -1.95 -18.02 23.30
N ILE A 290 -0.97 -17.41 23.98
CA ILE A 290 0.07 -18.15 24.73
C ILE A 290 0.11 -17.83 26.21
N HIS A 291 -0.39 -16.67 26.63
CA HIS A 291 -0.44 -16.24 28.01
C HIS A 291 -1.70 -15.44 28.31
N GLU A 292 -2.18 -15.53 29.56
CA GLU A 292 -3.18 -14.64 30.13
C GLU A 292 -2.64 -13.97 31.38
N LYS A 293 -3.13 -12.76 31.65
CA LYS A 293 -2.81 -12.01 32.86
C LYS A 293 -4.07 -11.38 33.43
N HIS A 294 -4.30 -11.60 34.69
CA HIS A 294 -5.44 -11.09 35.46
C HIS A 294 -4.91 -10.12 36.54
N ILE A 295 -4.88 -8.82 36.17
CA ILE A 295 -4.42 -7.78 37.09
C ILE A 295 -5.48 -6.68 37.19
N TYR A 296 -5.18 -5.42 36.84
CA TYR A 296 -6.17 -4.35 36.79
C TYR A 296 -7.05 -4.43 35.54
N LYS A 297 -6.64 -5.21 34.54
CA LYS A 297 -7.32 -5.54 33.30
C LYS A 297 -7.07 -7.00 32.97
N GLU A 298 -7.88 -7.52 32.05
CA GLU A 298 -7.69 -8.85 31.47
C GLU A 298 -6.83 -8.75 30.20
N TYR A 299 -5.72 -9.45 30.17
CA TYR A 299 -4.79 -9.45 29.04
C TYR A 299 -4.69 -10.84 28.42
N ILE A 300 -4.70 -10.87 27.10
CA ILE A 300 -4.34 -12.05 26.30
C ILE A 300 -3.02 -11.76 25.61
N GLY A 301 -1.97 -12.45 26.03
CA GLY A 301 -0.67 -12.44 25.36
C GLY A 301 -0.64 -13.39 24.20
N VAL A 302 -0.25 -12.90 23.02
CA VAL A 302 -0.12 -13.69 21.81
C VAL A 302 1.35 -13.82 21.40
N ASP A 303 1.66 -14.80 20.53
CA ASP A 303 3.02 -15.02 20.02
C ASP A 303 3.45 -14.00 18.95
N ALA A 304 2.51 -13.23 18.39
CA ALA A 304 2.80 -12.04 17.61
C ALA A 304 3.10 -10.81 18.50
N CYS A 305 3.73 -9.80 17.92
CA CYS A 305 3.97 -8.51 18.57
C CYS A 305 3.92 -7.37 17.54
N ALA A 306 4.09 -6.12 17.98
CA ALA A 306 4.08 -4.97 17.07
C ALA A 306 5.16 -5.02 15.98
N ALA A 307 6.23 -5.81 16.14
CA ALA A 307 7.19 -6.08 15.08
C ALA A 307 6.55 -6.79 13.86
N ASN A 308 5.46 -7.55 14.07
CA ASN A 308 4.70 -8.20 13.00
C ASN A 308 3.61 -7.27 12.42
N LEU A 309 3.00 -6.43 13.26
CA LEU A 309 1.97 -5.47 12.86
C LEU A 309 2.05 -4.21 13.74
N MET A 310 2.81 -3.21 13.29
CA MET A 310 3.06 -2.00 14.08
C MET A 310 1.89 -1.02 14.14
N ARG A 311 0.96 -1.09 13.20
CA ARG A 311 -0.07 -0.08 13.01
C ARG A 311 -0.97 0.19 14.24
N PRO A 312 -1.43 -0.81 14.99
CA PRO A 312 -2.14 -0.55 16.25
C PRO A 312 -1.29 0.19 17.27
N ALA A 313 -0.02 -0.19 17.41
CA ALA A 313 0.89 0.38 18.41
C ALA A 313 1.26 1.84 18.11
N VAL A 314 1.54 2.17 16.84
CA VAL A 314 2.09 3.49 16.44
C VAL A 314 0.98 4.47 16.05
N TYR A 315 -0.05 3.99 15.36
CA TYR A 315 -1.13 4.86 14.84
C TYR A 315 -2.46 4.70 15.59
N GLY A 316 -2.55 3.81 16.58
CA GLY A 316 -3.83 3.46 17.19
C GLY A 316 -4.84 2.85 16.20
N SER A 317 -4.36 2.27 15.11
CA SER A 317 -5.22 1.74 14.05
C SER A 317 -6.02 0.55 14.56
N TYR A 318 -7.31 0.57 14.26
CA TYR A 318 -8.17 -0.57 14.53
C TYR A 318 -7.91 -1.69 13.52
N HIS A 319 -7.76 -2.91 14.03
CA HIS A 319 -7.90 -4.15 13.26
C HIS A 319 -8.92 -5.05 13.96
N HIS A 320 -9.80 -5.66 13.18
CA HIS A 320 -10.76 -6.63 13.73
C HIS A 320 -10.03 -7.91 14.13
N ILE A 321 -10.46 -8.53 15.22
CA ILE A 321 -9.90 -9.79 15.71
C ILE A 321 -11.02 -10.83 15.74
N THR A 322 -10.78 -11.98 15.12
CA THR A 322 -11.64 -13.16 15.21
C THR A 322 -10.91 -14.26 15.95
N VAL A 323 -11.56 -14.87 16.94
CA VAL A 323 -11.09 -16.08 17.59
C VAL A 323 -11.63 -17.27 16.80
N LEU A 324 -10.76 -18.02 16.14
CA LEU A 324 -11.15 -19.10 15.23
C LEU A 324 -11.87 -20.25 15.95
N GLY A 325 -13.00 -20.62 15.41
CA GLY A 325 -13.91 -21.63 15.98
C GLY A 325 -14.82 -21.09 17.07
N LYS A 326 -14.81 -19.77 17.32
CA LYS A 326 -15.68 -19.07 18.26
C LYS A 326 -16.39 -17.86 17.60
N GLU A 327 -16.54 -17.88 16.27
CA GLU A 327 -17.06 -16.77 15.47
C GLU A 327 -18.49 -16.37 15.82
N ASP A 328 -19.27 -17.34 16.34
CA ASP A 328 -20.67 -17.14 16.76
C ASP A 328 -20.85 -17.14 18.29
N ALA A 329 -19.76 -17.24 19.06
CA ALA A 329 -19.81 -17.17 20.51
C ALA A 329 -20.07 -15.73 21.00
N PRO A 330 -20.68 -15.55 22.18
CA PRO A 330 -20.89 -14.23 22.76
C PRO A 330 -19.57 -13.49 22.98
N CYS A 331 -19.51 -12.22 22.56
CA CYS A 331 -18.37 -11.32 22.86
C CYS A 331 -18.61 -10.63 24.21
N ASP A 332 -18.54 -11.38 25.29
CA ASP A 332 -18.88 -10.96 26.65
C ASP A 332 -17.65 -10.78 27.56
N HIS A 333 -16.46 -10.94 27.01
CA HIS A 333 -15.20 -10.71 27.71
C HIS A 333 -14.51 -9.46 27.16
N THR A 334 -13.92 -8.67 28.04
CA THR A 334 -13.16 -7.46 27.70
C THR A 334 -11.67 -7.72 27.85
N TYR A 335 -10.92 -7.70 26.74
CA TYR A 335 -9.50 -7.97 26.75
C TYR A 335 -8.68 -6.83 26.13
N ASP A 336 -7.45 -6.64 26.67
CA ASP A 336 -6.33 -6.11 25.90
C ASP A 336 -5.60 -7.30 25.26
N VAL A 337 -5.46 -7.34 23.94
CA VAL A 337 -4.67 -8.34 23.21
C VAL A 337 -3.29 -7.78 22.97
N VAL A 338 -2.24 -8.42 23.51
CA VAL A 338 -0.91 -7.84 23.65
C VAL A 338 0.20 -8.75 23.11
N GLY A 339 1.27 -8.13 22.62
CA GLY A 339 2.50 -8.82 22.23
C GLY A 339 3.54 -8.87 23.35
N SER A 340 4.77 -9.20 22.98
CA SER A 340 5.88 -9.49 23.91
C SER A 340 6.99 -8.43 23.92
N LEU A 341 6.81 -7.28 23.26
CA LEU A 341 7.80 -6.20 23.27
C LEU A 341 7.84 -5.50 24.65
N CYS A 342 9.00 -4.96 24.99
CA CYS A 342 9.17 -4.10 26.18
C CYS A 342 8.59 -2.69 25.98
N GLU A 343 7.44 -2.63 25.29
CA GLU A 343 6.69 -1.41 24.97
C GLU A 343 5.23 -1.54 25.39
N ASN A 344 4.75 -0.61 26.19
CA ASN A 344 3.35 -0.64 26.65
C ASN A 344 2.34 -0.45 25.52
N CYS A 345 2.76 0.12 24.39
CA CYS A 345 1.93 0.26 23.19
C CYS A 345 1.84 -1.02 22.35
N ASP A 346 2.58 -2.09 22.69
CA ASP A 346 2.51 -3.38 21.95
C ASP A 346 1.18 -4.10 22.22
N LYS A 347 0.11 -3.51 21.68
CA LYS A 347 -1.28 -3.95 21.83
C LYS A 347 -1.98 -3.96 20.48
N PHE A 348 -2.53 -5.10 20.12
CA PHE A 348 -3.37 -5.25 18.93
C PHE A 348 -4.80 -4.77 19.17
N ALA A 349 -5.25 -4.82 20.42
CA ALA A 349 -6.55 -4.34 20.85
C ALA A 349 -6.50 -3.88 22.31
N ILE A 350 -7.32 -2.88 22.64
CA ILE A 350 -7.49 -2.31 23.97
C ILE A 350 -8.98 -2.33 24.28
N ASP A 351 -9.34 -2.83 25.49
CA ASP A 351 -10.72 -2.92 25.97
C ASP A 351 -11.69 -3.52 24.92
N ARG A 352 -11.21 -4.55 24.22
CA ARG A 352 -11.96 -5.18 23.11
C ARG A 352 -12.92 -6.24 23.64
N GLN A 353 -14.19 -6.13 23.25
CA GLN A 353 -15.18 -7.17 23.45
C GLN A 353 -14.90 -8.34 22.49
N LEU A 354 -14.60 -9.51 23.05
CA LEU A 354 -14.28 -10.74 22.30
C LEU A 354 -14.96 -11.94 23.00
N PRO A 355 -15.11 -13.06 22.29
CA PRO A 355 -15.42 -14.32 22.95
C PRO A 355 -14.35 -14.70 23.95
N LYS A 356 -14.70 -15.58 24.90
CA LYS A 356 -13.71 -16.15 25.81
C LYS A 356 -12.56 -16.77 25.02
N ILE A 357 -11.33 -16.31 25.30
CA ILE A 357 -10.10 -16.83 24.70
C ILE A 357 -9.48 -17.83 25.65
N ASP A 358 -9.22 -19.04 25.18
CA ASP A 358 -8.48 -20.07 25.92
C ASP A 358 -7.03 -20.13 25.38
N MET A 359 -6.12 -20.53 26.25
CA MET A 359 -4.71 -20.70 25.83
C MET A 359 -4.60 -21.78 24.75
N GLY A 360 -3.96 -21.40 23.65
CA GLY A 360 -3.84 -22.24 22.45
C GLY A 360 -4.82 -21.88 21.34
N ASP A 361 -5.80 -21.00 21.58
CA ASP A 361 -6.69 -20.51 20.52
C ASP A 361 -5.89 -19.73 19.47
N TYR A 362 -6.30 -19.88 18.21
CA TYR A 362 -5.79 -19.07 17.11
C TYR A 362 -6.65 -17.84 16.92
N LEU A 363 -5.98 -16.69 16.79
CA LEU A 363 -6.60 -15.41 16.50
C LEU A 363 -6.21 -14.97 15.09
N VAL A 364 -7.19 -14.47 14.34
CA VAL A 364 -7.00 -13.80 13.06
C VAL A 364 -7.16 -12.31 13.28
N ILE A 365 -6.08 -11.55 13.01
CA ILE A 365 -6.10 -10.09 12.98
C ILE A 365 -6.30 -9.69 11.52
N HIS A 366 -7.46 -9.11 11.20
CA HIS A 366 -7.92 -8.85 9.84
C HIS A 366 -7.23 -7.66 9.17
N ASP A 367 -7.36 -7.59 7.84
CA ASP A 367 -7.00 -6.43 7.01
C ASP A 367 -5.53 -6.01 7.14
N THR A 368 -4.62 -6.99 7.28
CA THR A 368 -3.18 -6.75 7.41
C THR A 368 -2.40 -6.99 6.12
N GLY A 369 -3.10 -7.24 5.01
CA GLY A 369 -2.47 -7.56 3.71
C GLY A 369 -1.68 -6.39 3.10
N ALA A 370 -1.93 -5.16 3.55
CA ALA A 370 -1.15 -3.99 3.17
C ALA A 370 -0.67 -3.24 4.42
N HIS A 371 0.57 -2.74 4.40
CA HIS A 371 1.19 -2.03 5.52
C HIS A 371 1.19 -2.86 6.83
N GLY A 372 1.15 -4.18 6.70
CA GLY A 372 1.34 -5.14 7.77
C GLY A 372 2.80 -5.57 7.83
N PHE A 373 3.15 -6.66 7.14
CA PHE A 373 4.52 -7.15 7.07
C PHE A 373 5.52 -6.07 6.61
N SER A 374 5.17 -5.27 5.61
CA SER A 374 6.06 -4.26 5.01
C SER A 374 6.56 -3.21 6.00
N MET A 375 5.77 -2.86 7.01
CA MET A 375 6.13 -1.91 8.06
C MET A 375 6.74 -2.58 9.30
N GLY A 376 7.02 -3.87 9.26
CA GLY A 376 7.63 -4.60 10.35
C GLY A 376 9.07 -4.17 10.65
N TYR A 377 9.55 -4.45 11.86
CA TYR A 377 10.86 -4.08 12.37
C TYR A 377 11.38 -5.14 13.35
N ASN A 378 12.63 -4.99 13.83
CA ASN A 378 13.27 -5.92 14.78
C ASN A 378 13.56 -5.23 16.13
N TYR A 379 12.54 -4.83 16.88
CA TYR A 379 12.72 -4.32 18.23
C TYR A 379 12.78 -5.47 19.26
N ASN A 380 13.52 -5.31 20.34
CA ASN A 380 13.85 -6.37 21.31
C ASN A 380 14.45 -7.65 20.69
N GLY A 381 15.08 -7.55 19.52
CA GLY A 381 15.60 -8.71 18.81
C GLY A 381 14.52 -9.68 18.30
N ARG A 382 13.24 -9.28 18.26
CA ARG A 382 12.17 -10.10 17.72
C ARG A 382 12.33 -10.24 16.21
N LEU A 383 12.25 -11.48 15.75
CA LEU A 383 12.39 -11.81 14.34
C LEU A 383 11.07 -11.63 13.59
N ARG A 384 11.15 -11.26 12.33
CA ARG A 384 9.98 -11.09 11.48
C ARG A 384 9.39 -12.45 11.08
N SER A 385 8.07 -12.50 11.02
CA SER A 385 7.31 -13.71 10.73
C SER A 385 7.36 -14.11 9.24
N ALA A 386 6.88 -15.32 8.94
CA ALA A 386 6.70 -15.79 7.56
C ALA A 386 5.53 -15.07 6.88
N GLU A 387 5.55 -15.10 5.53
CA GLU A 387 4.39 -14.78 4.68
C GLU A 387 3.98 -16.04 3.91
N ILE A 388 2.68 -16.32 3.92
CA ILE A 388 2.09 -17.54 3.33
C ILE A 388 0.96 -17.10 2.39
N LEU A 389 0.89 -17.71 1.22
CA LEU A 389 -0.21 -17.57 0.27
C LEU A 389 -1.15 -18.75 0.40
N LEU A 390 -2.41 -18.51 0.67
CA LEU A 390 -3.48 -19.47 0.49
C LEU A 390 -3.86 -19.43 -0.98
N GLU A 391 -3.38 -20.41 -1.74
CA GLU A 391 -3.63 -20.51 -3.17
C GLU A 391 -5.10 -20.81 -3.47
N SER A 392 -5.56 -20.46 -4.64
CA SER A 392 -6.97 -20.64 -5.05
C SER A 392 -7.44 -22.10 -5.05
N ASN A 393 -6.50 -23.05 -5.07
CA ASN A 393 -6.77 -24.48 -4.91
C ASN A 393 -6.90 -24.92 -3.42
N GLY A 394 -6.71 -24.00 -2.47
CA GLY A 394 -6.75 -24.25 -1.03
C GLY A 394 -5.41 -24.69 -0.41
N GLU A 395 -4.34 -24.79 -1.19
CA GLU A 395 -3.01 -25.12 -0.67
C GLU A 395 -2.31 -23.89 -0.07
N ALA A 396 -1.54 -24.11 0.98
CA ALA A 396 -0.74 -23.06 1.62
C ALA A 396 0.70 -23.12 1.11
N LYS A 397 1.15 -22.03 0.50
CA LYS A 397 2.48 -21.87 -0.08
C LYS A 397 3.29 -20.83 0.68
N LEU A 398 4.50 -21.22 1.09
CA LEU A 398 5.45 -20.27 1.66
C LEU A 398 5.93 -19.28 0.58
N ILE A 399 5.68 -17.99 0.76
CA ILE A 399 6.11 -16.93 -0.17
C ILE A 399 7.18 -16.00 0.42
N ARG A 400 7.42 -16.12 1.72
CA ARG A 400 8.58 -15.58 2.44
C ARG A 400 8.79 -16.42 3.71
N ARG A 401 9.99 -16.94 3.95
CA ARG A 401 10.29 -17.60 5.20
C ARG A 401 10.36 -16.60 6.36
N ALA A 402 10.13 -17.07 7.57
CA ALA A 402 10.45 -16.29 8.76
C ALA A 402 11.96 -15.99 8.85
N GLU A 403 12.30 -14.90 9.50
CA GLU A 403 13.69 -14.61 9.86
C GLU A 403 14.21 -15.64 10.86
N THR A 404 15.52 -15.87 10.80
CA THR A 404 16.30 -16.64 11.74
C THR A 404 17.28 -15.70 12.48
N PRO A 405 17.91 -16.12 13.59
CA PRO A 405 18.96 -15.33 14.21
C PRO A 405 20.08 -14.94 13.23
N ALA A 406 20.40 -15.82 12.25
CA ALA A 406 21.39 -15.52 11.23
C ALA A 406 21.01 -14.29 10.37
N ASP A 407 19.72 -14.10 10.06
CA ASP A 407 19.26 -12.92 9.32
C ASP A 407 19.40 -11.65 10.16
N TYR A 408 19.09 -11.74 11.46
CA TYR A 408 19.22 -10.60 12.39
C TYR A 408 20.66 -10.13 12.55
N PHE A 409 21.60 -11.09 12.54
CA PHE A 409 23.03 -10.83 12.70
C PHE A 409 23.80 -10.70 11.38
N ALA A 410 23.13 -10.80 10.23
CA ALA A 410 23.78 -10.82 8.91
C ALA A 410 24.68 -9.62 8.62
N THR A 411 24.43 -8.46 9.25
CA THR A 411 25.24 -7.24 9.07
C THR A 411 26.46 -7.14 9.98
N PHE A 412 26.72 -8.16 10.81
CA PHE A 412 27.88 -8.23 11.71
C PHE A 412 29.02 -9.11 11.16
N ASP A 413 28.94 -9.55 9.92
CA ASP A 413 29.93 -10.39 9.24
C ASP A 413 31.27 -9.70 8.98
N CYS A 414 31.33 -8.36 9.15
CA CYS A 414 32.54 -7.56 8.99
C CYS A 414 33.42 -7.50 10.25
N PHE A 415 33.01 -8.13 11.37
CA PHE A 415 33.78 -8.12 12.62
C PHE A 415 34.41 -9.50 12.90
N ASP A 416 35.77 -9.57 12.82
CA ASP A 416 36.49 -10.84 13.05
C ASP A 416 36.62 -11.19 14.55
N ASP A 417 36.48 -10.23 15.44
CA ASP A 417 36.68 -10.37 16.88
C ASP A 417 35.38 -10.64 17.67
N ILE A 418 34.21 -10.53 16.99
CA ILE A 418 32.91 -10.79 17.59
C ILE A 418 32.26 -11.97 16.90
N LYS A 419 32.08 -13.07 17.66
CA LYS A 419 31.34 -14.24 17.18
C LYS A 419 30.04 -14.36 17.93
N ILE A 420 28.95 -14.33 17.17
CA ILE A 420 27.62 -14.61 17.73
C ILE A 420 27.47 -16.12 17.87
N THR A 421 27.28 -16.59 19.09
CA THR A 421 27.09 -18.01 19.43
C THR A 421 25.77 -18.21 20.16
N GLU A 422 25.20 -19.42 20.04
CA GLU A 422 24.03 -19.83 20.84
C GLU A 422 24.40 -20.02 22.31
#